data_45a0c733de970253ef9fb094567f61aa
#
_entry.id   45a0c733de970253ef9fb094567f61aa
#
_cell.length_a   1.000
_cell.length_b   1.000
_cell.length_c   1.000
_cell.angle_alpha   90.00
_cell.angle_beta   90.00
_cell.angle_gamma   90.00
#
_symmetry.space_group_name_H-M   'P 1'
#
loop_
_entity.id
_entity.type
_entity.pdbx_description
1 polymer ?
#
loop_
_entity_poly.entity_id
_entity_poly.type
_entity_poly.pdbx_seq_one_letter_code
_entity_poly.pdbx_strand_id
1 'polypeptide(L)'
;MKTLKQGDTVPDFTSKDEQGREISLSDYKGKKLIVFFYPKASTPGCTNEACNLRDNYETLQAQGYELLGVSADSEKRQTNFKKKYNFPFPLLADEDKTVINAFGVWGPKKFMGREYDGIHRKTFLIDEQGVVERVIDKVKTKDHAAQILE
;
A
#
# COMPACT_ATOMS: atom_id res chain seq x y z
N MET A 1 18.29 2.83 -0.70
CA MET A 1 16.87 2.87 -0.37
C MET A 1 16.71 3.17 1.12
N LYS A 2 16.09 4.28 1.45
CA LYS A 2 15.88 4.69 2.84
C LYS A 2 14.44 4.40 3.26
N THR A 3 14.15 3.16 3.54
CA THR A 3 12.80 2.73 3.91
C THR A 3 12.45 3.20 5.31
N LEU A 4 11.23 3.73 5.49
CA LEU A 4 10.71 4.06 6.81
C LEU A 4 10.66 2.80 7.67
N LYS A 5 10.85 2.96 8.96
CA LYS A 5 10.87 1.87 9.93
C LYS A 5 10.00 2.21 11.13
N GLN A 6 9.79 1.23 11.98
CA GLN A 6 9.01 1.41 13.21
C GLN A 6 9.53 2.60 14.01
N GLY A 7 8.62 3.46 14.42
CA GLY A 7 8.94 4.67 15.17
C GLY A 7 9.14 5.92 14.32
N ASP A 8 9.29 5.77 13.01
CA ASP A 8 9.46 6.94 12.13
C ASP A 8 8.13 7.66 11.93
N THR A 9 8.18 8.98 11.89
CA THR A 9 7.02 9.79 11.50
C THR A 9 6.93 9.79 9.99
N VAL A 10 5.74 9.45 9.46
CA VAL A 10 5.51 9.48 8.02
C VAL A 10 5.39 10.93 7.57
N PRO A 11 6.16 11.38 6.54
CA PRO A 11 5.98 12.71 5.98
C PRO A 11 4.58 12.85 5.41
N ASP A 12 3.98 14.03 5.54
CA ASP A 12 2.70 14.27 4.86
C ASP A 12 2.92 14.14 3.35
N PHE A 13 1.99 13.48 2.69
CA PHE A 13 2.04 13.29 1.25
C PHE A 13 0.68 13.60 0.65
N THR A 14 0.68 13.93 -0.64
CA THR A 14 -0.54 14.06 -1.44
C THR A 14 -0.31 13.34 -2.76
N SER A 15 -1.25 12.49 -3.11
CA SER A 15 -1.20 11.75 -4.37
C SER A 15 -2.64 11.57 -4.87
N LYS A 16 -2.81 10.93 -6.02
CA LYS A 16 -4.13 10.75 -6.62
C LYS A 16 -4.58 9.29 -6.51
N ASP A 17 -5.87 9.12 -6.20
CA ASP A 17 -6.47 7.79 -6.20
C ASP A 17 -6.78 7.32 -7.63
N GLU A 18 -7.45 6.17 -7.77
CA GLU A 18 -7.79 5.57 -9.06
C GLU A 18 -8.77 6.45 -9.89
N GLN A 19 -9.43 7.42 -9.27
CA GLN A 19 -10.36 8.33 -9.95
C GLN A 19 -9.76 9.73 -10.15
N GLY A 20 -8.48 9.92 -9.84
CA GLY A 20 -7.82 11.20 -9.97
C GLY A 20 -8.09 12.17 -8.81
N ARG A 21 -8.75 11.72 -7.74
CA ARG A 21 -9.00 12.54 -6.56
C ARG A 21 -7.77 12.58 -5.67
N GLU A 22 -7.47 13.74 -5.11
CA GLU A 22 -6.33 13.89 -4.21
C GLU A 22 -6.59 13.20 -2.86
N ILE A 23 -5.62 12.43 -2.42
CA ILE A 23 -5.59 11.82 -1.09
C ILE A 23 -4.30 12.24 -0.41
N SER A 24 -4.41 12.71 0.82
CA SER A 24 -3.28 13.12 1.65
C SER A 24 -3.24 12.27 2.92
N LEU A 25 -2.06 12.11 3.50
CA LEU A 25 -1.92 11.43 4.79
C LEU A 25 -2.78 12.13 5.85
N SER A 26 -2.85 13.45 5.82
CA SER A 26 -3.66 14.24 6.76
C SER A 26 -5.15 13.89 6.74
N ASP A 27 -5.65 13.33 5.65
CA ASP A 27 -7.05 12.86 5.56
C ASP A 27 -7.33 11.70 6.52
N TYR A 28 -6.30 11.01 6.97
CA TYR A 28 -6.40 9.86 7.88
C TYR A 28 -6.00 10.21 9.31
N LYS A 29 -5.82 11.49 9.62
CA LYS A 29 -5.45 11.92 10.98
C LYS A 29 -6.49 11.44 11.99
N GLY A 30 -6.02 10.83 13.07
CA GLY A 30 -6.88 10.25 14.08
C GLY A 30 -7.39 8.85 13.76
N LYS A 31 -6.95 8.27 12.65
CA LYS A 31 -7.28 6.91 12.23
C LYS A 31 -6.01 6.09 12.03
N LYS A 32 -6.10 4.79 12.29
CA LYS A 32 -5.03 3.86 11.95
C LYS A 32 -5.09 3.58 10.45
N LEU A 33 -3.94 3.58 9.78
CA LEU A 33 -3.86 3.38 8.34
C LEU A 33 -2.93 2.23 7.99
N ILE A 34 -3.39 1.37 7.11
CA ILE A 34 -2.55 0.34 6.48
C ILE A 34 -2.25 0.80 5.07
N VAL A 35 -0.97 1.02 4.77
CA VAL A 35 -0.50 1.35 3.41
C VAL A 35 0.25 0.14 2.88
N PHE A 36 -0.29 -0.48 1.83
CA PHE A 36 0.39 -1.62 1.23
C PHE A 36 0.87 -1.28 -0.18
N PHE A 37 2.16 -1.49 -0.39
CA PHE A 37 2.82 -1.23 -1.67
C PHE A 37 2.94 -2.52 -2.47
N TYR A 38 2.57 -2.47 -3.75
CA TYR A 38 2.67 -3.60 -4.64
C TYR A 38 3.27 -3.18 -5.98
N PRO A 39 4.03 -4.10 -6.64
CA PRO A 39 4.77 -3.72 -7.84
C PRO A 39 3.91 -3.36 -9.04
N LYS A 40 2.81 -4.08 -9.27
CA LYS A 40 2.02 -3.86 -10.50
C LYS A 40 0.60 -4.40 -10.36
N ALA A 41 -0.38 -3.55 -10.67
CA ALA A 41 -1.79 -3.92 -10.68
C ALA A 41 -2.06 -5.12 -11.59
N SER A 42 -3.02 -5.95 -11.18
CA SER A 42 -3.52 -7.11 -11.95
C SER A 42 -2.51 -8.26 -12.17
N THR A 43 -1.36 -8.22 -11.51
CA THR A 43 -0.46 -9.38 -11.48
C THR A 43 -0.91 -10.38 -10.41
N PRO A 44 -0.56 -11.69 -10.53
CA PRO A 44 -1.09 -12.71 -9.61
C PRO A 44 -0.82 -12.44 -8.13
N GLY A 45 0.41 -12.11 -7.76
CA GLY A 45 0.74 -11.85 -6.35
C GLY A 45 0.04 -10.63 -5.80
N CYS A 46 -0.01 -9.54 -6.57
CA CYS A 46 -0.69 -8.32 -6.14
C CYS A 46 -2.19 -8.53 -6.05
N THR A 47 -2.77 -9.31 -6.95
CA THR A 47 -4.19 -9.67 -6.91
C THR A 47 -4.51 -10.50 -5.67
N ASN A 48 -3.70 -11.51 -5.36
CA ASN A 48 -3.89 -12.34 -4.16
C ASN A 48 -3.85 -11.50 -2.89
N GLU A 49 -2.88 -10.61 -2.77
CA GLU A 49 -2.72 -9.73 -1.62
C GLU A 49 -3.93 -8.81 -1.44
N ALA A 50 -4.32 -8.10 -2.49
CA ALA A 50 -5.43 -7.15 -2.44
C ALA A 50 -6.76 -7.85 -2.20
N CYS A 51 -6.99 -9.01 -2.80
CA CYS A 51 -8.20 -9.80 -2.57
C CYS A 51 -8.28 -10.34 -1.15
N ASN A 52 -7.16 -10.77 -0.58
CA ASN A 52 -7.12 -11.21 0.81
C ASN A 52 -7.49 -10.06 1.76
N LEU A 53 -6.97 -8.86 1.51
CA LEU A 53 -7.32 -7.68 2.29
C LEU A 53 -8.79 -7.28 2.10
N ARG A 54 -9.30 -7.36 0.87
CA ARG A 54 -10.72 -7.12 0.58
C ARG A 54 -11.62 -8.05 1.40
N ASP A 55 -11.31 -9.34 1.39
CA ASP A 55 -12.12 -10.36 2.05
C ASP A 55 -12.13 -10.18 3.59
N ASN A 56 -11.13 -9.53 4.13
CA ASN A 56 -10.98 -9.28 5.57
C ASN A 56 -11.16 -7.80 5.95
N TYR A 57 -11.67 -6.99 5.03
CA TYR A 57 -11.75 -5.55 5.22
C TYR A 57 -12.62 -5.15 6.43
N GLU A 58 -13.77 -5.79 6.61
CA GLU A 58 -14.64 -5.51 7.75
C GLU A 58 -13.94 -5.77 9.08
N THR A 59 -13.19 -6.87 9.15
CA THR A 59 -12.42 -7.21 10.35
C THR A 59 -11.34 -6.18 10.63
N LEU A 60 -10.65 -5.72 9.58
CA LEU A 60 -9.61 -4.70 9.71
C LEU A 60 -10.21 -3.36 10.13
N GLN A 61 -11.35 -2.97 9.58
CA GLN A 61 -12.06 -1.76 9.99
C GLN A 61 -12.53 -1.85 11.45
N ALA A 62 -12.96 -3.02 11.89
CA ALA A 62 -13.37 -3.23 13.28
C ALA A 62 -12.19 -3.03 14.24
N GLN A 63 -10.96 -3.23 13.80
CA GLN A 63 -9.75 -2.95 14.56
C GLN A 63 -9.30 -1.48 14.45
N GLY A 64 -10.06 -0.65 13.75
CA GLY A 64 -9.76 0.78 13.60
C GLY A 64 -8.90 1.13 12.40
N TYR A 65 -8.63 0.18 11.49
CA TYR A 65 -7.78 0.43 10.32
C TYR A 65 -8.57 0.88 9.10
N GLU A 66 -7.97 1.84 8.37
CA GLU A 66 -8.30 2.12 6.99
C GLU A 66 -7.21 1.53 6.10
N LEU A 67 -7.53 1.28 4.83
CA LEU A 67 -6.61 0.65 3.87
C LEU A 67 -6.33 1.57 2.69
N LEU A 68 -5.08 1.57 2.23
CA LEU A 68 -4.66 2.33 1.07
C LEU A 68 -3.65 1.50 0.29
N GLY A 69 -4.01 1.11 -0.94
CA GLY A 69 -3.10 0.40 -1.82
C GLY A 69 -2.32 1.38 -2.69
N VAL A 70 -1.04 1.13 -2.94
CA VAL A 70 -0.18 2.04 -3.70
C VAL A 70 0.67 1.28 -4.72
N SER A 71 0.64 1.73 -5.95
CA SER A 71 1.58 1.32 -6.98
C SER A 71 1.87 2.50 -7.91
N ALA A 72 2.83 2.32 -8.83
CA ALA A 72 3.15 3.34 -9.83
C ALA A 72 2.31 3.21 -11.10
N ASP A 73 1.25 2.39 -11.05
CA ASP A 73 0.34 2.22 -12.18
C ASP A 73 -0.48 3.48 -12.43
N SER A 74 -0.97 3.62 -13.66
CA SER A 74 -1.85 4.73 -14.05
C SER A 74 -3.22 4.66 -13.35
N GLU A 75 -3.94 5.77 -13.35
CA GLU A 75 -5.32 5.84 -12.84
C GLU A 75 -6.20 4.80 -13.56
N LYS A 76 -6.04 4.65 -14.86
CA LYS A 76 -6.79 3.68 -15.65
C LYS A 76 -6.54 2.24 -15.18
N ARG A 77 -5.28 1.87 -14.97
CA ARG A 77 -4.92 0.52 -14.50
C ARG A 77 -5.44 0.26 -13.10
N GLN A 78 -5.31 1.23 -12.21
CA GLN A 78 -5.82 1.11 -10.85
C GLN A 78 -7.35 1.03 -10.83
N THR A 79 -8.04 1.82 -11.65
CA THR A 79 -9.49 1.74 -11.79
C THR A 79 -9.93 0.36 -12.26
N ASN A 80 -9.27 -0.18 -13.29
CA ASN A 80 -9.59 -1.51 -13.82
C ASN A 80 -9.38 -2.59 -12.77
N PHE A 81 -8.28 -2.50 -12.03
CA PHE A 81 -7.96 -3.45 -10.96
C PHE A 81 -9.03 -3.41 -9.86
N LYS A 82 -9.36 -2.22 -9.40
CA LYS A 82 -10.37 -2.03 -8.35
C LYS A 82 -11.75 -2.54 -8.79
N LYS A 83 -12.18 -2.22 -10.01
CA LYS A 83 -13.49 -2.66 -10.53
C LYS A 83 -13.56 -4.16 -10.69
N LYS A 84 -12.50 -4.77 -11.22
CA LYS A 84 -12.49 -6.21 -11.49
C LYS A 84 -12.70 -7.04 -10.24
N TYR A 85 -12.17 -6.60 -9.11
CA TYR A 85 -12.21 -7.35 -7.86
C TYR A 85 -13.05 -6.68 -6.77
N ASN A 86 -13.71 -5.56 -7.07
CA ASN A 86 -14.57 -4.83 -6.13
C ASN A 86 -13.86 -4.46 -4.83
N PHE A 87 -12.66 -3.89 -4.92
CA PHE A 87 -11.94 -3.46 -3.72
C PHE A 87 -12.69 -2.28 -3.06
N PRO A 88 -12.97 -2.37 -1.74
CA PRO A 88 -13.70 -1.32 -1.02
C PRO A 88 -12.81 -0.18 -0.53
N PHE A 89 -11.53 -0.22 -0.82
CA PHE A 89 -10.55 0.78 -0.40
C PHE A 89 -9.92 1.47 -1.61
N PRO A 90 -9.40 2.69 -1.43
CA PRO A 90 -8.79 3.40 -2.55
C PRO A 90 -7.44 2.81 -2.94
N LEU A 91 -7.10 2.98 -4.22
CA LEU A 91 -5.80 2.62 -4.76
C LEU A 91 -5.14 3.90 -5.28
N LEU A 92 -3.94 4.22 -4.79
CA LEU A 92 -3.19 5.38 -5.28
C LEU A 92 -2.49 5.05 -6.59
N ALA A 93 -2.71 5.90 -7.58
CA ALA A 93 -2.00 5.86 -8.85
C ALA A 93 -0.79 6.79 -8.73
N ASP A 94 0.25 6.30 -8.05
CA ASP A 94 1.42 7.09 -7.67
C ASP A 94 2.47 7.08 -8.78
N GLU A 95 2.07 7.54 -9.97
CA GLU A 95 2.93 7.49 -11.17
C GLU A 95 4.24 8.28 -11.00
N ASP A 96 4.19 9.40 -10.30
CA ASP A 96 5.37 10.23 -10.02
C ASP A 96 6.20 9.70 -8.83
N LYS A 97 5.75 8.66 -8.18
CA LYS A 97 6.42 7.99 -7.06
C LYS A 97 6.58 8.87 -5.82
N THR A 98 5.75 9.87 -5.64
CA THR A 98 5.79 10.76 -4.46
C THR A 98 5.64 9.96 -3.17
N VAL A 99 4.60 9.13 -3.08
CA VAL A 99 4.34 8.30 -1.88
C VAL A 99 5.35 7.15 -1.79
N ILE A 100 5.63 6.51 -2.91
CA ILE A 100 6.61 5.42 -2.99
C ILE A 100 7.96 5.88 -2.46
N ASN A 101 8.42 7.06 -2.86
CA ASN A 101 9.69 7.62 -2.39
C ASN A 101 9.61 8.10 -0.94
N ALA A 102 8.47 8.65 -0.51
CA ALA A 102 8.28 9.06 0.89
C ALA A 102 8.44 7.90 1.86
N PHE A 103 7.97 6.71 1.48
CA PHE A 103 8.13 5.50 2.30
C PHE A 103 9.46 4.77 2.04
N GLY A 104 10.17 5.13 0.97
CA GLY A 104 11.45 4.53 0.63
C GLY A 104 11.36 3.07 0.20
N VAL A 105 10.39 2.75 -0.66
CA VAL A 105 10.19 1.38 -1.14
C VAL A 105 10.56 1.17 -2.60
N TRP A 106 11.14 2.19 -3.25
CA TRP A 106 11.67 2.08 -4.60
C TRP A 106 13.17 1.84 -4.55
N GLY A 107 13.61 0.77 -5.14
CA GLY A 107 15.03 0.46 -5.15
C GLY A 107 15.37 -0.77 -5.96
N PRO A 108 16.65 -1.18 -5.91
CA PRO A 108 17.14 -2.29 -6.71
C PRO A 108 16.43 -3.60 -6.39
N LYS A 109 16.05 -4.32 -7.44
CA LYS A 109 15.48 -5.66 -7.36
C LYS A 109 16.23 -6.57 -8.32
N LYS A 110 16.27 -7.86 -8.01
CA LYS A 110 16.90 -8.87 -8.86
C LYS A 110 15.89 -9.98 -9.15
N PHE A 111 15.71 -10.28 -10.44
CA PHE A 111 14.81 -11.33 -10.87
C PHE A 111 15.41 -12.04 -12.09
N MET A 112 15.61 -13.36 -12.00
CA MET A 112 16.16 -14.20 -13.06
C MET A 112 17.48 -13.67 -13.64
N GLY A 113 18.36 -13.20 -12.76
CA GLY A 113 19.67 -12.66 -13.16
C GLY A 113 19.67 -11.24 -13.69
N ARG A 114 18.50 -10.59 -13.79
CA ARG A 114 18.38 -9.19 -14.20
C ARG A 114 18.22 -8.30 -13.00
N GLU A 115 18.95 -7.19 -12.99
CA GLU A 115 18.80 -6.15 -11.98
C GLU A 115 17.99 -5.00 -12.57
N TYR A 116 17.04 -4.49 -11.78
CA TYR A 116 16.21 -3.35 -12.17
C TYR A 116 15.70 -2.65 -10.92
N ASP A 117 15.28 -1.41 -11.07
CA ASP A 117 14.64 -0.68 -9.97
C ASP A 117 13.14 -0.90 -9.99
N GLY A 118 12.57 -1.10 -8.84
CA GLY A 118 11.13 -1.33 -8.71
C GLY A 118 10.63 -1.14 -7.29
N ILE A 119 9.32 -1.34 -7.13
CA ILE A 119 8.66 -1.26 -5.84
C ILE A 119 8.91 -2.55 -5.07
N HIS A 120 9.39 -2.41 -3.83
CA HIS A 120 9.48 -3.52 -2.89
C HIS A 120 8.14 -3.71 -2.22
N ARG A 121 7.63 -4.94 -2.22
CA ARG A 121 6.34 -5.27 -1.59
C ARG A 121 6.50 -5.18 -0.08
N LYS A 122 5.94 -4.13 0.49
CA LYS A 122 5.98 -3.86 1.94
C LYS A 122 4.66 -3.28 2.38
N THR A 123 4.29 -3.52 3.60
CA THR A 123 3.10 -2.95 4.20
C THR A 123 3.47 -2.22 5.48
N PHE A 124 2.92 -1.03 5.64
CA PHE A 124 3.17 -0.16 6.78
C PHE A 124 1.89 0.02 7.58
N LEU A 125 1.95 -0.25 8.87
CA LEU A 125 0.85 0.05 9.79
C LEU A 125 1.19 1.36 10.48
N ILE A 126 0.30 2.35 10.33
CA ILE A 126 0.51 3.72 10.79
C ILE A 126 -0.53 4.03 11.87
N ASP A 127 -0.08 4.60 12.99
CA ASP A 127 -0.98 4.94 14.08
C ASP A 127 -1.73 6.26 13.83
N GLU A 128 -2.57 6.65 14.77
CA GLU A 128 -3.43 7.84 14.65
C GLU A 128 -2.65 9.16 14.60
N GLN A 129 -1.38 9.16 15.00
CA GLN A 129 -0.50 10.32 14.96
C GLN A 129 0.41 10.36 13.73
N GLY A 130 0.26 9.38 12.81
CA GLY A 130 1.08 9.33 11.62
C GLY A 130 2.47 8.73 11.83
N VAL A 131 2.65 7.93 12.88
CA VAL A 131 3.91 7.25 13.19
C VAL A 131 3.82 5.79 12.75
N VAL A 132 4.88 5.27 12.15
CA VAL A 132 4.94 3.86 11.74
C VAL A 132 4.94 2.98 12.99
N GLU A 133 3.87 2.22 13.15
CA GLU A 133 3.71 1.28 14.27
C GLU A 133 4.40 -0.05 13.98
N ARG A 134 4.32 -0.50 12.73
CA ARG A 134 4.90 -1.78 12.30
C ARG A 134 5.14 -1.80 10.80
N VAL A 135 6.17 -2.51 10.36
CA VAL A 135 6.46 -2.75 8.95
C VAL A 135 6.45 -4.24 8.70
N ILE A 136 5.73 -4.67 7.67
CA ILE A 136 5.74 -6.06 7.23
C ILE A 136 6.58 -6.12 5.94
N ASP A 137 7.78 -6.70 6.04
CA ASP A 137 8.71 -6.82 4.93
C ASP A 137 8.48 -8.07 4.09
N LYS A 138 8.12 -9.17 4.73
CA LYS A 138 7.88 -10.45 4.08
C LYS A 138 6.39 -10.70 3.98
N VAL A 139 5.78 -10.12 2.96
CA VAL A 139 4.33 -10.20 2.76
C VAL A 139 3.96 -11.59 2.23
N LYS A 140 3.03 -12.25 2.93
CA LYS A 140 2.39 -13.48 2.47
C LYS A 140 1.15 -13.08 1.70
N THR A 141 1.24 -13.07 0.38
CA THR A 141 0.17 -12.49 -0.47
C THR A 141 -1.19 -13.18 -0.30
N LYS A 142 -1.20 -14.46 0.05
CA LYS A 142 -2.45 -15.21 0.24
C LYS A 142 -3.01 -15.15 1.66
N ASP A 143 -2.28 -14.55 2.60
CA ASP A 143 -2.63 -14.55 4.01
C ASP A 143 -2.21 -13.25 4.71
N HIS A 144 -2.28 -12.15 3.97
CA HIS A 144 -1.73 -10.88 4.44
C HIS A 144 -2.54 -10.27 5.58
N ALA A 145 -3.88 -10.38 5.54
CA ALA A 145 -4.72 -9.89 6.62
C ALA A 145 -4.37 -10.56 7.96
N ALA A 146 -4.08 -11.86 7.94
CA ALA A 146 -3.66 -12.57 9.15
C ALA A 146 -2.34 -12.03 9.72
N GLN A 147 -1.40 -11.65 8.84
CA GLN A 147 -0.14 -11.04 9.27
C GLN A 147 -0.40 -9.71 9.98
N ILE A 148 -1.33 -8.91 9.48
CA ILE A 148 -1.68 -7.60 10.06
C ILE A 148 -2.35 -7.79 11.42
N LEU A 149 -3.22 -8.79 11.53
CA LEU A 149 -4.01 -9.05 12.74
C LEU A 149 -3.23 -9.76 13.86
N GLU A 150 -2.03 -10.21 13.58
CA GLU A 150 -1.17 -10.83 14.60
C GLU A 150 -0.87 -9.92 15.78
#